data_ad41126fc2993d2d0592dffa2b31b298
#
_entry.id   ad41126fc2993d2d0592dffa2b31b298
#
_cell.length_a   1.000
_cell.length_b   1.000
_cell.length_c   1.000
_cell.angle_alpha   90.00
_cell.angle_beta   90.00
_cell.angle_gamma   90.00
#
_symmetry.space_group_name_H-M   'P 1'
#
loop_
_entity.id
_entity.type
_entity.pdbx_description
1 polymer ?
#
loop_
_entity_poly.entity_id
_entity_poly.type
_entity_poly.pdbx_seq_one_letter_code
_entity_poly.pdbx_strand_id
1 'polypeptide(L)'
;CKDCFPDRVLGQLKNMFPGLELKTMDYGTPEGKALYDSLKDKNVKMLPAFLFAPVVAEDPGFQQVQRFIADAGEYKLLQIGAKFDPTAEICDNKADDDGNGKIDCDDDTCKGKVVCREAKPKQLDVFVMSQCPFGVKALNAMKEVLDAFKDDDITFNVNFIADALPDGTFKALHGQPEVDENIRELCAITKYPKNYKYMEYILCRNADIRSADWQKCAVNGIDAKVIEKCATGDEGKKLLTENIKLAKDLGIGASPTWLANNKNQFSGIAPEQIKKNFCAFNADLKGCAKTLSGDAKGPAGGCGKN
;
A
#
# COMPACT_ATOMS: atom_id res chain seq x y z
N CYS A 1 -0.46 -1.89 -18.93
CA CYS A 1 -0.84 -2.21 -17.56
C CYS A 1 0.34 -2.82 -16.81
N LYS A 2 0.94 -2.06 -15.88
CA LYS A 2 2.12 -2.52 -15.08
C LYS A 2 1.77 -3.68 -14.12
N ASP A 3 0.51 -3.81 -13.74
CA ASP A 3 0.02 -4.76 -12.72
C ASP A 3 -0.85 -5.88 -13.29
N CYS A 4 -0.92 -6.01 -14.62
CA CYS A 4 -1.68 -7.05 -15.30
C CYS A 4 -0.84 -8.33 -15.42
N PHE A 5 -0.77 -9.14 -14.37
CA PHE A 5 -0.07 -10.44 -14.38
C PHE A 5 -1.07 -11.59 -14.49
N PRO A 6 -1.49 -11.98 -15.71
CA PRO A 6 -2.49 -13.01 -15.91
C PRO A 6 -1.99 -14.45 -15.62
N ASP A 7 -0.68 -14.68 -15.59
CA ASP A 7 -0.08 -16.02 -15.58
C ASP A 7 -0.54 -16.90 -14.43
N ARG A 8 -0.67 -16.34 -13.23
CA ARG A 8 -1.16 -17.11 -12.08
C ARG A 8 -2.60 -17.60 -12.28
N VAL A 9 -3.46 -16.72 -12.79
CA VAL A 9 -4.87 -17.05 -13.06
C VAL A 9 -4.96 -18.04 -14.21
N LEU A 10 -4.18 -17.85 -15.27
CA LEU A 10 -4.11 -18.77 -16.41
C LEU A 10 -3.64 -20.16 -15.99
N GLY A 11 -2.64 -20.26 -15.10
CA GLY A 11 -2.19 -21.53 -14.56
C GLY A 11 -3.29 -22.27 -13.80
N GLN A 12 -4.08 -21.56 -12.98
CA GLN A 12 -5.22 -22.13 -12.28
C GLN A 12 -6.33 -22.56 -13.23
N LEU A 13 -6.64 -21.75 -14.24
CA LEU A 13 -7.67 -22.07 -15.25
C LEU A 13 -7.30 -23.31 -16.07
N LYS A 14 -6.03 -23.46 -16.49
CA LYS A 14 -5.55 -24.65 -17.21
C LYS A 14 -5.69 -25.93 -16.38
N ASN A 15 -5.53 -25.84 -15.06
CA ASN A 15 -5.71 -26.98 -14.17
C ASN A 15 -7.22 -27.34 -14.01
N MET A 16 -8.09 -26.34 -14.01
CA MET A 16 -9.54 -26.56 -13.88
C MET A 16 -10.21 -27.00 -15.19
N PHE A 17 -9.65 -26.55 -16.32
CA PHE A 17 -10.15 -26.83 -17.67
C PHE A 17 -9.01 -27.41 -18.53
N PRO A 18 -8.77 -28.74 -18.46
CA PRO A 18 -7.65 -29.37 -19.16
C PRO A 18 -7.66 -29.19 -20.68
N GLY A 19 -8.84 -28.95 -21.29
CA GLY A 19 -9.01 -28.69 -22.71
C GLY A 19 -9.01 -27.20 -23.08
N LEU A 20 -8.58 -26.30 -22.17
CA LEU A 20 -8.63 -24.86 -22.41
C LEU A 20 -7.66 -24.43 -23.52
N GLU A 21 -8.21 -23.90 -24.60
CA GLU A 21 -7.45 -23.21 -25.64
C GLU A 21 -7.42 -21.72 -25.32
N LEU A 22 -6.19 -21.15 -25.25
CA LEU A 22 -5.97 -19.76 -24.90
C LEU A 22 -5.73 -18.92 -26.16
N LYS A 23 -6.56 -17.88 -26.36
CA LYS A 23 -6.30 -16.81 -27.30
C LYS A 23 -6.05 -15.51 -26.52
N THR A 24 -4.87 -14.93 -26.65
CA THR A 24 -4.53 -13.65 -26.03
C THR A 24 -4.74 -12.52 -27.05
N MET A 25 -5.37 -11.42 -26.62
CA MET A 25 -5.50 -10.19 -27.40
C MET A 25 -4.96 -9.02 -26.58
N ASP A 26 -4.10 -8.22 -27.18
CA ASP A 26 -3.56 -7.02 -26.56
C ASP A 26 -4.50 -5.84 -26.85
N TYR A 27 -4.94 -5.14 -25.80
CA TYR A 27 -5.76 -3.92 -25.90
C TYR A 27 -5.09 -2.83 -26.77
N GLY A 28 -3.76 -2.75 -26.77
CA GLY A 28 -2.99 -1.82 -27.60
C GLY A 28 -3.13 -2.05 -29.12
N THR A 29 -3.67 -3.20 -29.56
CA THR A 29 -3.92 -3.48 -30.97
C THR A 29 -5.32 -3.03 -31.41
N PRO A 30 -5.54 -2.70 -32.69
CA PRO A 30 -6.86 -2.35 -33.21
C PRO A 30 -7.92 -3.41 -32.92
N GLU A 31 -7.57 -4.69 -33.03
CA GLU A 31 -8.47 -5.82 -32.80
C GLU A 31 -8.82 -5.95 -31.31
N GLY A 32 -7.83 -5.79 -30.42
CA GLY A 32 -8.05 -5.83 -28.96
C GLY A 32 -8.91 -4.68 -28.48
N LYS A 33 -8.67 -3.47 -29.02
CA LYS A 33 -9.50 -2.30 -28.73
C LYS A 33 -10.92 -2.47 -29.24
N ALA A 34 -11.11 -2.96 -30.46
CA ALA A 34 -12.44 -3.22 -31.03
C ALA A 34 -13.22 -4.25 -30.19
N LEU A 35 -12.56 -5.32 -29.74
CA LEU A 35 -13.19 -6.30 -28.85
C LEU A 35 -13.62 -5.65 -27.53
N TYR A 36 -12.72 -4.89 -26.88
CA TYR A 36 -13.04 -4.17 -25.64
C TYR A 36 -14.24 -3.23 -25.83
N ASP A 37 -14.23 -2.40 -26.88
CA ASP A 37 -15.30 -1.45 -27.18
C ASP A 37 -16.66 -2.14 -27.41
N SER A 38 -16.67 -3.36 -27.94
CA SER A 38 -17.89 -4.15 -28.11
C SER A 38 -18.45 -4.72 -26.80
N LEU A 39 -17.62 -4.80 -25.74
CA LEU A 39 -17.91 -5.47 -24.48
C LEU A 39 -17.94 -4.55 -23.24
N LYS A 40 -17.41 -3.32 -23.33
CA LYS A 40 -17.32 -2.38 -22.19
C LYS A 40 -18.68 -2.09 -21.53
N ASP A 41 -19.75 -2.01 -22.32
CA ASP A 41 -21.12 -1.83 -21.83
C ASP A 41 -21.79 -3.15 -21.40
N LYS A 42 -21.07 -4.27 -21.52
CA LYS A 42 -21.50 -5.63 -21.19
C LYS A 42 -20.67 -6.24 -20.07
N ASN A 43 -20.39 -5.46 -19.03
CA ASN A 43 -19.63 -5.81 -17.82
C ASN A 43 -18.10 -5.92 -17.97
N VAL A 44 -17.49 -5.73 -19.14
CA VAL A 44 -16.03 -5.76 -19.34
C VAL A 44 -15.47 -4.34 -19.23
N LYS A 45 -15.33 -3.83 -18.00
CA LYS A 45 -14.82 -2.47 -17.75
C LYS A 45 -13.35 -2.43 -17.43
N MET A 46 -12.81 -3.50 -16.85
CA MET A 46 -11.45 -3.57 -16.34
C MET A 46 -10.64 -4.66 -17.01
N LEU A 47 -9.32 -4.45 -17.11
CA LEU A 47 -8.36 -5.41 -17.68
C LEU A 47 -7.41 -5.93 -16.59
N PRO A 48 -6.84 -7.15 -16.72
CA PRO A 48 -7.10 -8.12 -17.79
C PRO A 48 -8.50 -8.73 -17.67
N ALA A 49 -9.18 -8.93 -18.79
CA ALA A 49 -10.47 -9.64 -18.84
C ALA A 49 -10.28 -11.08 -19.31
N PHE A 50 -10.85 -12.04 -18.59
CA PHE A 50 -10.85 -13.45 -18.94
C PHE A 50 -12.25 -13.81 -19.46
N LEU A 51 -12.32 -13.99 -20.77
CA LEU A 51 -13.56 -14.25 -21.49
C LEU A 51 -13.60 -15.70 -21.95
N PHE A 52 -14.62 -16.42 -21.53
CA PHE A 52 -14.88 -17.78 -22.00
C PHE A 52 -15.93 -17.78 -23.10
N ALA A 53 -15.77 -18.67 -24.08
CA ALA A 53 -16.85 -19.02 -24.97
C ALA A 53 -18.01 -19.66 -24.18
N PRO A 54 -19.28 -19.49 -24.62
CA PRO A 54 -20.46 -20.02 -23.90
C PRO A 54 -20.41 -21.50 -23.57
N VAL A 55 -19.74 -22.30 -24.42
CA VAL A 55 -19.56 -23.75 -24.24
C VAL A 55 -18.87 -24.12 -22.93
N VAL A 56 -18.17 -23.20 -22.28
CA VAL A 56 -17.54 -23.44 -20.96
C VAL A 56 -18.55 -23.89 -19.90
N ALA A 57 -19.83 -23.51 -20.07
CA ALA A 57 -20.88 -23.90 -19.12
C ALA A 57 -21.19 -25.42 -19.12
N GLU A 58 -20.75 -26.13 -20.15
CA GLU A 58 -20.90 -27.60 -20.29
C GLU A 58 -19.72 -28.35 -19.64
N ASP A 59 -18.62 -27.64 -19.34
CA ASP A 59 -17.44 -28.25 -18.72
C ASP A 59 -17.67 -28.47 -17.21
N PRO A 60 -17.32 -29.66 -16.65
CA PRO A 60 -17.44 -29.92 -15.22
C PRO A 60 -16.69 -28.91 -14.32
N GLY A 61 -15.57 -28.36 -14.79
CA GLY A 61 -14.79 -27.33 -14.09
C GLY A 61 -15.56 -26.03 -13.88
N PHE A 62 -16.57 -25.76 -14.69
CA PHE A 62 -17.37 -24.55 -14.62
C PHE A 62 -18.05 -24.35 -13.25
N GLN A 63 -18.48 -25.41 -12.59
CA GLN A 63 -19.11 -25.33 -11.28
C GLN A 63 -18.21 -24.66 -10.23
N GLN A 64 -16.88 -24.78 -10.37
CA GLN A 64 -15.92 -24.19 -9.42
C GLN A 64 -15.82 -22.67 -9.56
N VAL A 65 -16.07 -22.15 -10.75
CA VAL A 65 -15.94 -20.70 -11.07
C VAL A 65 -17.29 -20.01 -11.28
N GLN A 66 -18.39 -20.74 -11.37
CA GLN A 66 -19.73 -20.24 -11.73
C GLN A 66 -20.14 -19.00 -10.92
N ARG A 67 -19.85 -18.97 -9.62
CA ARG A 67 -20.16 -17.83 -8.73
C ARG A 67 -19.40 -16.55 -9.05
N PHE A 68 -18.34 -16.66 -9.84
CA PHE A 68 -17.51 -15.52 -10.29
C PHE A 68 -17.73 -15.19 -11.75
N ILE A 69 -18.71 -15.79 -12.40
CA ILE A 69 -19.01 -15.57 -13.82
C ILE A 69 -20.12 -14.54 -13.96
N ALA A 70 -19.90 -13.58 -14.85
CA ALA A 70 -20.91 -12.64 -15.32
C ALA A 70 -21.09 -12.79 -16.83
N ASP A 71 -22.27 -12.44 -17.34
CA ASP A 71 -22.51 -12.38 -18.77
C ASP A 71 -21.84 -11.13 -19.38
N ALA A 72 -21.15 -11.31 -20.49
CA ALA A 72 -20.48 -10.28 -21.26
C ALA A 72 -20.79 -10.42 -22.76
N GLY A 73 -22.06 -10.21 -23.13
CA GLY A 73 -22.54 -10.38 -24.50
C GLY A 73 -22.49 -11.84 -24.95
N GLU A 74 -21.68 -12.13 -25.95
CA GLU A 74 -21.46 -13.50 -26.44
C GLU A 74 -20.45 -14.29 -25.62
N TYR A 75 -19.89 -13.71 -24.55
CA TYR A 75 -18.89 -14.34 -23.67
C TYR A 75 -19.40 -14.48 -22.25
N LYS A 76 -18.70 -15.31 -21.48
CA LYS A 76 -18.79 -15.41 -20.03
C LYS A 76 -17.52 -14.78 -19.44
N LEU A 77 -17.67 -13.70 -18.67
CA LEU A 77 -16.56 -12.99 -18.00
C LEU A 77 -16.27 -13.60 -16.65
N LEU A 78 -15.04 -14.02 -16.41
CA LEU A 78 -14.58 -14.37 -15.07
C LEU A 78 -14.19 -13.09 -14.31
N GLN A 79 -14.90 -12.80 -13.22
CA GLN A 79 -14.65 -11.65 -12.34
C GLN A 79 -13.50 -11.97 -11.39
N ILE A 80 -12.31 -11.47 -11.70
CA ILE A 80 -11.08 -11.73 -10.94
C ILE A 80 -10.58 -10.52 -10.15
N GLY A 81 -11.38 -9.46 -10.05
CA GLY A 81 -10.97 -8.22 -9.39
C GLY A 81 -9.91 -7.43 -10.17
N ALA A 82 -9.95 -7.47 -11.50
CA ALA A 82 -9.15 -6.60 -12.36
C ALA A 82 -9.37 -5.12 -12.00
N LYS A 83 -8.30 -4.31 -12.06
CA LYS A 83 -8.32 -2.91 -11.57
C LYS A 83 -7.86 -1.89 -12.61
N PHE A 84 -7.35 -2.32 -13.75
CA PHE A 84 -6.88 -1.42 -14.78
C PHE A 84 -8.05 -1.05 -15.71
N ASP A 85 -8.44 0.22 -15.67
CA ASP A 85 -9.38 0.81 -16.62
C ASP A 85 -8.59 1.34 -17.81
N PRO A 86 -8.72 0.76 -19.02
CA PRO A 86 -7.96 1.19 -20.17
C PRO A 86 -8.50 2.48 -20.81
N THR A 87 -9.60 3.02 -20.29
CA THR A 87 -10.19 4.28 -20.73
C THR A 87 -9.98 5.43 -19.74
N ALA A 88 -9.29 5.16 -18.61
CA ALA A 88 -8.99 6.17 -17.63
C ALA A 88 -7.60 6.76 -17.86
N GLU A 89 -7.44 8.02 -17.54
CA GLU A 89 -6.16 8.72 -17.59
C GLU A 89 -5.10 8.03 -16.72
N ILE A 90 -3.91 7.81 -17.29
CA ILE A 90 -2.72 7.32 -16.59
C ILE A 90 -1.89 8.53 -16.17
N CYS A 91 -1.96 8.89 -14.92
CA CYS A 91 -1.55 10.19 -14.38
C CYS A 91 -0.04 10.49 -14.35
N ASP A 92 0.82 9.68 -15.00
CA ASP A 92 2.29 9.81 -14.94
C ASP A 92 3.02 9.37 -16.23
N ASN A 93 2.33 9.34 -17.38
CA ASN A 93 2.91 8.84 -18.63
C ASN A 93 3.11 9.91 -19.72
N LYS A 94 2.69 11.16 -19.46
CA LYS A 94 2.76 12.31 -20.37
C LYS A 94 1.94 12.16 -21.64
N ALA A 95 0.87 11.42 -21.58
CA ALA A 95 -0.07 11.23 -22.68
C ALA A 95 -1.49 11.53 -22.20
N ASP A 96 -2.37 11.96 -23.10
CA ASP A 96 -3.80 12.07 -22.89
C ASP A 96 -4.42 10.70 -23.25
N ASP A 97 -4.67 9.85 -22.23
CA ASP A 97 -5.09 8.47 -22.43
C ASP A 97 -6.60 8.34 -22.68
N ASP A 98 -7.40 9.25 -22.16
CA ASP A 98 -8.86 9.23 -22.33
C ASP A 98 -9.36 10.16 -23.44
N GLY A 99 -8.48 10.98 -24.04
CA GLY A 99 -8.76 11.82 -25.21
C GLY A 99 -9.56 13.09 -24.86
N ASN A 100 -9.52 13.56 -23.62
CA ASN A 100 -10.28 14.74 -23.18
C ASN A 100 -9.50 16.07 -23.32
N GLY A 101 -8.23 16.02 -23.76
CA GLY A 101 -7.35 17.18 -23.96
C GLY A 101 -6.56 17.60 -22.75
N LYS A 102 -6.62 16.85 -21.63
CA LYS A 102 -5.81 17.06 -20.44
C LYS A 102 -4.84 15.89 -20.26
N ILE A 103 -3.68 16.16 -19.70
CA ILE A 103 -2.58 15.18 -19.58
C ILE A 103 -2.22 15.01 -18.11
N ASP A 104 -2.04 13.76 -17.65
CA ASP A 104 -1.56 13.45 -16.33
C ASP A 104 -2.33 14.20 -15.20
N CYS A 105 -1.58 14.92 -14.38
CA CYS A 105 -2.14 15.62 -13.21
C CYS A 105 -3.01 16.84 -13.54
N ASP A 106 -3.05 17.29 -14.78
CA ASP A 106 -3.96 18.34 -15.24
C ASP A 106 -5.36 17.78 -15.47
N ASP A 107 -5.49 16.46 -15.57
CA ASP A 107 -6.76 15.77 -15.70
C ASP A 107 -7.52 15.70 -14.35
N ASP A 108 -8.85 15.88 -14.41
CA ASP A 108 -9.70 15.86 -13.23
C ASP A 108 -9.78 14.46 -12.57
N THR A 109 -9.61 13.38 -13.33
CA THR A 109 -9.61 12.01 -12.83
C THR A 109 -8.33 11.67 -12.08
N CYS A 110 -7.27 12.43 -12.31
CA CYS A 110 -5.98 12.32 -11.62
C CYS A 110 -5.92 13.10 -10.31
N LYS A 111 -6.88 13.97 -10.05
CA LYS A 111 -6.94 14.73 -8.79
C LYS A 111 -7.01 13.79 -7.58
N GLY A 112 -6.12 14.01 -6.64
CA GLY A 112 -6.03 13.18 -5.41
C GLY A 112 -5.23 11.89 -5.57
N LYS A 113 -4.78 11.52 -6.77
CA LYS A 113 -3.84 10.41 -6.93
C LYS A 113 -2.49 10.74 -6.30
N VAL A 114 -1.82 9.73 -5.74
CA VAL A 114 -0.54 9.91 -5.03
C VAL A 114 0.49 10.64 -5.90
N VAL A 115 0.62 10.24 -7.17
CA VAL A 115 1.57 10.80 -8.12
C VAL A 115 1.33 12.29 -8.42
N CYS A 116 0.09 12.76 -8.27
CA CYS A 116 -0.30 14.15 -8.52
C CYS A 116 -0.32 15.05 -7.27
N ARG A 117 0.11 14.55 -6.13
CA ARG A 117 0.22 15.37 -4.94
C ARG A 117 1.34 16.40 -5.07
N GLU A 118 1.22 17.53 -4.36
CA GLU A 118 2.27 18.51 -4.23
C GLU A 118 3.55 17.87 -3.67
N ALA A 119 4.67 18.10 -4.35
CA ALA A 119 5.96 17.61 -3.89
C ALA A 119 6.38 18.36 -2.62
N LYS A 120 6.78 17.62 -1.60
CA LYS A 120 7.40 18.14 -0.38
C LYS A 120 8.84 17.62 -0.29
N PRO A 121 9.82 18.37 -0.80
CA PRO A 121 11.20 17.92 -0.84
C PRO A 121 11.72 17.48 0.53
N LYS A 122 12.57 16.47 0.56
CA LYS A 122 13.17 15.90 1.77
C LYS A 122 12.18 15.25 2.76
N GLN A 123 10.91 15.06 2.38
CA GLN A 123 9.94 14.35 3.20
C GLN A 123 9.99 12.85 2.88
N LEU A 124 10.05 12.03 3.93
CA LEU A 124 9.96 10.58 3.88
C LEU A 124 8.81 10.13 4.77
N ASP A 125 7.76 9.58 4.18
CA ASP A 125 6.62 9.04 4.92
C ASP A 125 6.62 7.52 4.83
N VAL A 126 6.27 6.86 5.94
CA VAL A 126 6.02 5.41 5.95
C VAL A 126 4.62 5.12 6.47
N PHE A 127 3.96 4.15 5.84
CA PHE A 127 2.67 3.61 6.27
C PHE A 127 2.88 2.16 6.70
N VAL A 128 2.55 1.85 7.94
CA VAL A 128 2.80 0.55 8.56
C VAL A 128 1.60 0.06 9.37
N MET A 129 1.67 -1.19 9.76
CA MET A 129 0.86 -1.80 10.81
C MET A 129 1.82 -2.19 11.92
N SER A 130 1.58 -1.79 13.17
CA SER A 130 2.55 -1.96 14.29
C SER A 130 2.87 -3.42 14.61
N GLN A 131 1.99 -4.35 14.27
CA GLN A 131 2.22 -5.78 14.47
C GLN A 131 2.55 -6.56 13.18
N CYS A 132 2.73 -5.87 12.03
CA CYS A 132 3.19 -6.50 10.81
C CYS A 132 4.71 -6.69 10.81
N PRO A 133 5.26 -7.92 10.70
CA PRO A 133 6.69 -8.17 10.70
C PRO A 133 7.48 -7.36 9.66
N PHE A 134 6.91 -7.09 8.48
CA PHE A 134 7.56 -6.27 7.47
C PHE A 134 7.55 -4.79 7.82
N GLY A 135 6.45 -4.28 8.41
CA GLY A 135 6.38 -2.91 8.94
C GLY A 135 7.41 -2.69 10.04
N VAL A 136 7.51 -3.65 10.97
CA VAL A 136 8.51 -3.64 12.05
C VAL A 136 9.95 -3.60 11.50
N LYS A 137 10.27 -4.42 10.49
CA LYS A 137 11.59 -4.41 9.84
C LYS A 137 11.90 -3.05 9.21
N ALA A 138 10.90 -2.46 8.55
CA ALA A 138 11.03 -1.13 7.94
C ALA A 138 11.29 -0.03 9.00
N LEU A 139 10.55 -0.05 10.13
CA LEU A 139 10.79 0.90 11.22
C LEU A 139 12.13 0.67 11.92
N ASN A 140 12.57 -0.58 12.08
CA ASN A 140 13.91 -0.88 12.63
C ASN A 140 15.04 -0.35 11.74
N ALA A 141 14.86 -0.41 10.41
CA ALA A 141 15.81 0.15 9.44
C ALA A 141 16.00 1.67 9.61
N MET A 142 14.97 2.37 10.09
CA MET A 142 15.03 3.82 10.26
C MET A 142 16.05 4.29 11.28
N LYS A 143 16.48 3.45 12.21
CA LYS A 143 17.59 3.81 13.11
C LYS A 143 18.86 4.17 12.34
N GLU A 144 19.20 3.37 11.33
CA GLU A 144 20.38 3.58 10.49
C GLU A 144 20.15 4.66 9.44
N VAL A 145 18.95 4.69 8.85
CA VAL A 145 18.57 5.71 7.85
C VAL A 145 18.58 7.11 8.47
N LEU A 146 17.94 7.33 9.62
CA LEU A 146 17.89 8.64 10.26
C LEU A 146 19.30 9.12 10.71
N ASP A 147 20.16 8.21 11.19
CA ASP A 147 21.55 8.57 11.47
C ASP A 147 22.33 8.97 10.20
N ALA A 148 22.06 8.31 9.08
CA ALA A 148 22.66 8.67 7.81
C ALA A 148 22.28 10.09 7.36
N PHE A 149 21.03 10.49 7.56
CA PHE A 149 20.50 11.79 7.14
C PHE A 149 20.48 12.87 8.25
N LYS A 150 21.14 12.64 9.38
CA LYS A 150 21.09 13.58 10.53
C LYS A 150 21.54 15.00 10.24
N ASP A 151 22.34 15.19 9.18
CA ASP A 151 22.88 16.48 8.73
C ASP A 151 22.14 17.06 7.51
N ASP A 152 21.00 16.45 7.12
CA ASP A 152 20.28 16.79 5.88
C ASP A 152 18.91 17.45 6.09
N ASP A 153 18.49 17.67 7.32
CA ASP A 153 17.18 18.28 7.65
C ASP A 153 16.01 17.65 6.89
N ILE A 154 15.91 16.31 6.99
CA ILE A 154 14.79 15.58 6.41
C ILE A 154 13.58 15.61 7.35
N THR A 155 12.38 15.50 6.79
CA THR A 155 11.14 15.28 7.55
C THR A 155 10.76 13.79 7.45
N PHE A 156 10.67 13.10 8.59
CA PHE A 156 10.24 11.71 8.64
C PHE A 156 8.91 11.58 9.39
N ASN A 157 7.93 10.93 8.76
CA ASN A 157 6.61 10.70 9.32
C ASN A 157 6.28 9.19 9.31
N VAL A 158 5.70 8.73 10.42
CA VAL A 158 5.16 7.38 10.54
C VAL A 158 3.64 7.46 10.58
N ASN A 159 2.99 6.71 9.71
CA ASN A 159 1.54 6.62 9.59
C ASN A 159 1.10 5.16 9.78
N PHE A 160 -0.09 4.96 10.38
CA PHE A 160 -0.60 3.63 10.67
C PHE A 160 -1.81 3.29 9.80
N ILE A 161 -1.85 2.03 9.34
CA ILE A 161 -2.93 1.47 8.54
C ILE A 161 -3.89 0.73 9.45
N ALA A 162 -5.17 1.09 9.38
CA ALA A 162 -6.29 0.42 10.02
C ALA A 162 -7.59 0.79 9.31
N ASP A 163 -8.73 0.27 9.76
CA ASP A 163 -10.06 0.59 9.27
C ASP A 163 -10.91 1.25 10.37
N ALA A 164 -11.69 2.25 10.02
CA ALA A 164 -12.75 2.79 10.87
C ALA A 164 -14.06 2.06 10.58
N LEU A 165 -14.76 1.63 11.62
CA LEU A 165 -16.04 0.94 11.52
C LEU A 165 -17.20 1.94 11.69
N PRO A 166 -18.43 1.61 11.22
CA PRO A 166 -19.59 2.50 11.30
C PRO A 166 -20.01 2.90 12.72
N ASP A 167 -19.67 2.08 13.72
CA ASP A 167 -19.93 2.32 15.14
C ASP A 167 -18.90 3.22 15.83
N GLY A 168 -17.94 3.75 15.06
CA GLY A 168 -16.87 4.62 15.55
C GLY A 168 -15.70 3.87 16.20
N THR A 169 -15.67 2.54 16.15
CA THR A 169 -14.54 1.71 16.57
C THR A 169 -13.55 1.50 15.42
N PHE A 170 -12.40 0.89 15.72
CA PHE A 170 -11.36 0.62 14.74
C PHE A 170 -11.10 -0.88 14.62
N LYS A 171 -10.61 -1.26 13.43
CA LYS A 171 -10.18 -2.62 13.14
C LYS A 171 -8.82 -2.59 12.45
N ALA A 172 -7.92 -3.47 12.88
CA ALA A 172 -6.62 -3.69 12.23
C ALA A 172 -6.46 -5.16 11.81
N LEU A 173 -5.49 -5.43 10.95
CA LEU A 173 -5.26 -6.76 10.37
C LEU A 173 -4.96 -7.82 11.45
N HIS A 174 -4.19 -7.44 12.48
CA HIS A 174 -3.79 -8.34 13.58
C HIS A 174 -4.65 -8.17 14.84
N GLY A 175 -5.82 -7.54 14.71
CA GLY A 175 -6.82 -7.43 15.77
C GLY A 175 -6.68 -6.20 16.68
N GLN A 176 -7.42 -6.20 17.79
CA GLN A 176 -7.47 -5.08 18.73
C GLN A 176 -6.12 -4.68 19.33
N PRO A 177 -5.20 -5.63 19.69
CA PRO A 177 -3.88 -5.25 20.19
C PRO A 177 -3.07 -4.37 19.23
N GLU A 178 -3.24 -4.55 17.90
CA GLU A 178 -2.59 -3.70 16.91
C GLU A 178 -3.24 -2.31 16.84
N VAL A 179 -4.56 -2.21 16.94
CA VAL A 179 -5.27 -0.92 17.04
C VAL A 179 -4.75 -0.12 18.23
N ASP A 180 -4.67 -0.77 19.39
CA ASP A 180 -4.23 -0.14 20.64
C ASP A 180 -2.76 0.33 20.54
N GLU A 181 -1.91 -0.48 19.90
CA GLU A 181 -0.50 -0.11 19.71
C GLU A 181 -0.33 1.00 18.68
N ASN A 182 -1.04 0.95 17.54
CA ASN A 182 -1.04 2.04 16.58
C ASN A 182 -1.37 3.38 17.25
N ILE A 183 -2.36 3.41 18.13
CA ILE A 183 -2.75 4.61 18.86
C ILE A 183 -1.64 5.05 19.84
N ARG A 184 -1.04 4.11 20.60
CA ARG A 184 0.07 4.42 21.53
C ARG A 184 1.28 5.00 20.79
N GLU A 185 1.66 4.42 19.66
CA GLU A 185 2.76 4.91 18.84
C GLU A 185 2.46 6.29 18.25
N LEU A 186 1.22 6.56 17.79
CA LEU A 186 0.79 7.90 17.36
C LEU A 186 0.84 8.92 18.49
N CYS A 187 0.45 8.52 19.70
CA CYS A 187 0.59 9.36 20.89
C CYS A 187 2.07 9.65 21.21
N ALA A 188 2.96 8.66 21.12
CA ALA A 188 4.39 8.86 21.30
C ALA A 188 4.96 9.82 20.25
N ILE A 189 4.59 9.66 18.97
CA ILE A 189 4.98 10.56 17.89
C ILE A 189 4.55 12.00 18.19
N THR A 190 3.31 12.18 18.59
CA THR A 190 2.73 13.52 18.86
C THR A 190 3.36 14.20 20.09
N LYS A 191 3.63 13.43 21.15
CA LYS A 191 4.12 13.98 22.43
C LYS A 191 5.64 14.14 22.46
N TYR A 192 6.39 13.37 21.67
CA TYR A 192 7.86 13.34 21.69
C TYR A 192 8.49 13.50 20.29
N PRO A 193 8.09 14.54 19.49
CA PRO A 193 8.52 14.68 18.09
C PRO A 193 9.99 15.12 17.96
N LYS A 194 10.54 15.82 18.96
CA LYS A 194 11.86 16.44 18.87
C LYS A 194 12.95 15.38 18.62
N ASN A 195 13.73 15.58 17.56
CA ASN A 195 14.81 14.67 17.13
C ASN A 195 14.36 13.22 17.01
N TYR A 196 13.12 13.02 16.60
CA TYR A 196 12.51 11.68 16.49
C TYR A 196 12.57 10.86 17.77
N LYS A 197 12.45 11.50 18.92
CA LYS A 197 12.52 10.87 20.26
C LYS A 197 11.56 9.70 20.38
N TYR A 198 10.38 9.78 19.79
CA TYR A 198 9.38 8.71 19.74
C TYR A 198 9.91 7.39 19.15
N MET A 199 10.94 7.45 18.30
CA MET A 199 11.55 6.24 17.74
C MET A 199 12.17 5.33 18.80
N GLU A 200 12.59 5.87 19.95
CA GLU A 200 13.07 5.03 21.06
C GLU A 200 11.95 4.13 21.59
N TYR A 201 10.72 4.66 21.72
CA TYR A 201 9.54 3.88 22.08
C TYR A 201 9.22 2.83 21.02
N ILE A 202 9.08 3.24 19.75
CA ILE A 202 8.73 2.35 18.64
C ILE A 202 9.76 1.21 18.50
N LEU A 203 11.05 1.51 18.51
CA LEU A 203 12.11 0.50 18.39
C LEU A 203 12.12 -0.49 19.57
N CYS A 204 11.81 -0.03 20.78
CA CYS A 204 11.63 -0.91 21.93
C CYS A 204 10.41 -1.82 21.76
N ARG A 205 9.27 -1.29 21.30
CA ARG A 205 8.06 -2.07 21.00
C ARG A 205 8.30 -3.13 19.91
N ASN A 206 9.09 -2.78 18.92
CA ASN A 206 9.47 -3.67 17.82
C ASN A 206 10.29 -4.90 18.28
N ALA A 207 10.89 -4.88 19.47
CA ALA A 207 11.60 -6.05 20.01
C ALA A 207 10.63 -7.17 20.43
N ASP A 208 9.40 -6.81 20.86
CA ASP A 208 8.33 -7.75 21.18
C ASP A 208 6.96 -7.12 20.92
N ILE A 209 6.55 -7.18 19.64
CA ILE A 209 5.34 -6.53 19.13
C ILE A 209 4.03 -7.06 19.72
N ARG A 210 4.05 -8.21 20.39
CA ARG A 210 2.87 -8.84 21.01
C ARG A 210 2.84 -8.69 22.53
N SER A 211 3.88 -8.12 23.13
CA SER A 211 3.93 -7.91 24.58
C SER A 211 2.84 -6.94 25.04
N ALA A 212 2.12 -7.30 26.09
CA ALA A 212 1.20 -6.40 26.77
C ALA A 212 1.93 -5.33 27.62
N ASP A 213 3.21 -5.54 27.94
CA ASP A 213 4.02 -4.70 28.83
C ASP A 213 4.61 -3.48 28.11
N TRP A 214 3.78 -2.73 27.38
CA TRP A 214 4.24 -1.58 26.58
C TRP A 214 4.88 -0.46 27.40
N GLN A 215 4.50 -0.32 28.68
CA GLN A 215 5.04 0.70 29.60
C GLN A 215 6.55 0.58 29.79
N LYS A 216 7.11 -0.62 29.62
CA LYS A 216 8.57 -0.86 29.70
C LYS A 216 9.34 -0.11 28.60
N CYS A 217 8.66 0.27 27.52
CA CYS A 217 9.26 1.03 26.43
C CYS A 217 9.16 2.54 26.62
N ALA A 218 8.42 3.01 27.60
CA ALA A 218 8.34 4.42 27.96
C ALA A 218 9.51 4.78 28.91
N VAL A 219 10.68 4.98 28.32
CA VAL A 219 11.96 5.23 29.03
C VAL A 219 12.64 6.50 28.52
N ASN A 220 13.75 6.87 29.13
CA ASN A 220 14.59 7.98 28.69
C ASN A 220 13.85 9.33 28.54
N GLY A 221 12.88 9.61 29.43
CA GLY A 221 12.08 10.83 29.39
C GLY A 221 10.80 10.74 28.56
N ILE A 222 10.47 9.57 28.04
CA ILE A 222 9.13 9.24 27.56
C ILE A 222 8.31 8.75 28.74
N ASP A 223 7.17 9.39 29.02
CA ASP A 223 6.31 9.07 30.16
C ASP A 223 5.12 8.20 29.73
N ALA A 224 5.02 7.00 30.31
CA ALA A 224 3.94 6.06 30.05
C ALA A 224 2.56 6.67 30.36
N LYS A 225 2.43 7.48 31.42
CA LYS A 225 1.14 8.12 31.77
C LYS A 225 0.69 9.13 30.71
N VAL A 226 1.65 9.83 30.10
CA VAL A 226 1.35 10.78 28.99
C VAL A 226 0.83 10.01 27.77
N ILE A 227 1.49 8.90 27.40
CA ILE A 227 1.04 8.03 26.30
C ILE A 227 -0.34 7.45 26.63
N GLU A 228 -0.54 6.89 27.83
CA GLU A 228 -1.81 6.28 28.24
C GLU A 228 -2.97 7.29 28.19
N LYS A 229 -2.78 8.49 28.77
CA LYS A 229 -3.79 9.55 28.75
C LYS A 229 -4.20 9.95 27.34
N CYS A 230 -3.23 10.05 26.43
CA CYS A 230 -3.52 10.32 25.01
C CYS A 230 -4.24 9.13 24.36
N ALA A 231 -3.74 7.91 24.57
CA ALA A 231 -4.24 6.72 23.87
C ALA A 231 -5.65 6.30 24.30
N THR A 232 -6.02 6.52 25.58
CA THR A 232 -7.36 6.21 26.09
C THR A 232 -8.36 7.35 25.89
N GLY A 233 -7.89 8.53 25.49
CA GLY A 233 -8.71 9.74 25.26
C GLY A 233 -9.12 9.91 23.81
N ASP A 234 -9.87 11.00 23.57
CA ASP A 234 -10.33 11.38 22.23
C ASP A 234 -9.15 11.79 21.31
N GLU A 235 -8.03 12.24 21.88
CA GLU A 235 -6.84 12.60 21.12
C GLU A 235 -6.30 11.40 20.34
N GLY A 236 -6.11 10.26 20.99
CA GLY A 236 -5.60 9.04 20.34
C GLY A 236 -6.54 8.52 19.23
N LYS A 237 -7.85 8.56 19.49
CA LYS A 237 -8.86 8.20 18.48
C LYS A 237 -8.79 9.11 17.26
N LYS A 238 -8.67 10.43 17.48
CA LYS A 238 -8.55 11.41 16.41
C LYS A 238 -7.29 11.16 15.57
N LEU A 239 -6.15 10.94 16.21
CA LEU A 239 -4.89 10.66 15.52
C LEU A 239 -4.99 9.42 14.61
N LEU A 240 -5.59 8.33 15.09
CA LEU A 240 -5.76 7.12 14.27
C LEU A 240 -6.79 7.36 13.15
N THR A 241 -7.87 8.10 13.40
CA THR A 241 -8.86 8.46 12.37
C THR A 241 -8.21 9.25 11.22
N GLU A 242 -7.36 10.22 11.54
CA GLU A 242 -6.62 11.02 10.55
C GLU A 242 -5.67 10.15 9.72
N ASN A 243 -4.98 9.20 10.35
CA ASN A 243 -4.10 8.24 9.67
C ASN A 243 -4.88 7.29 8.74
N ILE A 244 -6.01 6.75 9.21
CA ILE A 244 -6.90 5.89 8.41
C ILE A 244 -7.40 6.67 7.18
N LYS A 245 -7.87 7.90 7.39
CA LYS A 245 -8.33 8.75 6.30
C LYS A 245 -7.22 8.99 5.28
N LEU A 246 -6.02 9.35 5.74
CA LEU A 246 -4.86 9.58 4.86
C LEU A 246 -4.51 8.33 4.06
N ALA A 247 -4.37 7.17 4.70
CA ALA A 247 -4.06 5.91 4.04
C ALA A 247 -5.12 5.54 2.98
N LYS A 248 -6.40 5.72 3.32
CA LYS A 248 -7.53 5.45 2.42
C LYS A 248 -7.55 6.40 1.21
N ASP A 249 -7.38 7.71 1.45
CA ASP A 249 -7.36 8.73 0.38
C ASP A 249 -6.22 8.46 -0.62
N LEU A 250 -5.11 7.87 -0.15
CA LEU A 250 -3.96 7.49 -0.96
C LEU A 250 -4.03 6.08 -1.55
N GLY A 251 -5.07 5.30 -1.22
CA GLY A 251 -5.17 3.90 -1.64
C GLY A 251 -4.09 2.99 -1.04
N ILE A 252 -3.51 3.38 0.11
CA ILE A 252 -2.44 2.63 0.78
C ILE A 252 -3.05 1.62 1.76
N GLY A 253 -2.82 0.33 1.49
CA GLY A 253 -3.25 -0.78 2.34
C GLY A 253 -2.17 -1.81 2.65
N ALA A 254 -0.95 -1.64 2.12
CA ALA A 254 0.19 -2.55 2.35
C ALA A 254 1.19 -1.98 3.36
N SER A 255 1.70 -2.83 4.25
CA SER A 255 2.72 -2.49 5.26
C SER A 255 4.04 -3.21 4.97
N PRO A 256 5.19 -2.52 4.79
CA PRO A 256 5.29 -1.07 4.69
C PRO A 256 4.99 -0.54 3.28
N THR A 257 4.46 0.68 3.19
CA THR A 257 4.44 1.50 1.98
C THR A 257 5.15 2.82 2.29
N TRP A 258 6.03 3.26 1.40
CA TRP A 258 6.80 4.49 1.54
C TRP A 258 6.38 5.55 0.54
N LEU A 259 6.46 6.83 0.92
CA LEU A 259 6.39 7.95 0.00
C LEU A 259 7.63 8.84 0.17
N ALA A 260 8.37 9.06 -0.92
CA ALA A 260 9.37 10.11 -0.99
C ALA A 260 8.72 11.40 -1.52
N ASN A 261 9.05 12.51 -0.87
CA ASN A 261 8.59 13.84 -1.26
C ASN A 261 7.06 13.94 -1.39
N ASN A 262 6.32 13.22 -0.53
CA ASN A 262 4.85 13.22 -0.45
C ASN A 262 4.11 12.59 -1.66
N LYS A 263 4.80 12.10 -2.70
CA LYS A 263 4.17 11.65 -3.95
C LYS A 263 4.81 10.43 -4.62
N ASN A 264 6.06 10.12 -4.33
CA ASN A 264 6.75 9.02 -5.03
C ASN A 264 6.70 7.76 -4.17
N GLN A 265 5.82 6.83 -4.52
CA GLN A 265 5.61 5.60 -3.77
C GLN A 265 6.69 4.57 -4.07
N PHE A 266 7.17 3.89 -3.02
CA PHE A 266 8.10 2.78 -3.15
C PHE A 266 7.94 1.77 -2.01
N SER A 267 8.63 0.64 -2.09
CA SER A 267 8.70 -0.40 -1.06
C SER A 267 10.13 -0.63 -0.61
N GLY A 268 10.29 -1.20 0.59
CA GLY A 268 11.60 -1.55 1.12
C GLY A 268 11.56 -1.81 2.62
N ILE A 269 12.41 -2.72 3.09
CA ILE A 269 12.50 -3.09 4.51
C ILE A 269 13.94 -3.04 5.04
N ALA A 270 14.93 -2.95 4.16
CA ALA A 270 16.35 -2.85 4.53
C ALA A 270 16.83 -1.38 4.44
N PRO A 271 17.74 -0.94 5.33
CA PRO A 271 18.24 0.44 5.35
C PRO A 271 18.76 0.94 4.00
N GLU A 272 19.61 0.17 3.36
CA GLU A 272 20.19 0.55 2.06
C GLU A 272 19.13 0.68 0.96
N GLN A 273 18.14 -0.20 0.95
CA GLN A 273 17.04 -0.15 -0.02
C GLN A 273 16.18 1.09 0.17
N ILE A 274 15.81 1.43 1.43
CA ILE A 274 15.01 2.62 1.76
C ILE A 274 15.77 3.87 1.36
N LYS A 275 17.07 3.95 1.74
CA LYS A 275 17.94 5.09 1.38
C LYS A 275 18.03 5.27 -0.14
N LYS A 276 18.34 4.22 -0.90
CA LYS A 276 18.44 4.29 -2.37
C LYS A 276 17.19 4.83 -3.02
N ASN A 277 16.02 4.31 -2.59
CA ASN A 277 14.73 4.74 -3.13
C ASN A 277 14.43 6.21 -2.77
N PHE A 278 14.73 6.64 -1.55
CA PHE A 278 14.57 8.04 -1.14
C PHE A 278 15.52 8.98 -1.91
N CYS A 279 16.77 8.56 -2.08
CA CYS A 279 17.80 9.32 -2.82
C CYS A 279 17.54 9.44 -4.32
N ALA A 280 16.75 8.52 -4.91
CA ALA A 280 16.34 8.65 -6.31
C ALA A 280 15.58 9.96 -6.59
N PHE A 281 14.99 10.57 -5.54
CA PHE A 281 14.25 11.83 -5.62
C PHE A 281 14.91 12.97 -4.83
N ASN A 282 16.06 12.72 -4.19
CA ASN A 282 16.75 13.64 -3.29
C ASN A 282 18.28 13.42 -3.36
N ALA A 283 18.85 13.37 -4.58
CA ALA A 283 20.23 12.95 -4.82
C ALA A 283 21.30 13.87 -4.20
N ASP A 284 20.94 15.10 -3.89
CA ASP A 284 21.81 16.13 -3.31
C ASP A 284 22.01 16.01 -1.79
N LEU A 285 21.28 15.11 -1.12
CA LEU A 285 21.41 14.91 0.32
C LEU A 285 22.71 14.18 0.67
N LYS A 286 23.38 14.62 1.74
CA LYS A 286 24.66 14.05 2.22
C LYS A 286 24.52 12.57 2.62
N GLY A 287 23.39 12.20 3.20
CA GLY A 287 23.08 10.83 3.58
C GLY A 287 23.08 9.84 2.41
N CYS A 288 22.82 10.32 1.19
CA CYS A 288 22.81 9.50 -0.01
C CYS A 288 24.18 8.91 -0.37
N ALA A 289 25.27 9.59 0.01
CA ALA A 289 26.64 9.12 -0.22
C ALA A 289 27.05 7.99 0.77
N LYS A 290 26.32 7.77 1.85
CA LYS A 290 26.65 6.76 2.85
C LYS A 290 26.19 5.37 2.39
N THR A 291 26.95 4.32 2.72
CA THR A 291 26.55 2.92 2.53
C THR A 291 25.90 2.42 3.80
N LEU A 292 24.71 1.84 3.69
CA LEU A 292 23.94 1.31 4.80
C LEU A 292 23.84 -0.23 4.71
N SER A 293 23.37 -0.86 5.78
CA SER A 293 23.22 -2.31 5.79
C SER A 293 22.16 -2.78 4.77
N GLY A 294 22.46 -3.88 4.09
CA GLY A 294 21.53 -4.53 3.15
C GLY A 294 20.49 -5.43 3.83
N ASP A 295 20.65 -5.71 5.13
CA ASP A 295 19.84 -6.68 5.85
C ASP A 295 18.72 -6.02 6.63
N ALA A 296 17.51 -6.56 6.47
CA ALA A 296 16.34 -6.15 7.24
C ALA A 296 16.30 -6.88 8.59
N LYS A 297 16.40 -6.16 9.70
CA LYS A 297 16.37 -6.72 11.07
C LYS A 297 14.96 -6.64 11.66
N GLY A 298 14.46 -7.76 12.19
CA GLY A 298 13.14 -7.80 12.84
C GLY A 298 12.57 -9.22 12.92
N PRO A 299 11.33 -9.38 13.39
CA PRO A 299 10.70 -10.67 13.59
C PRO A 299 10.58 -11.44 12.27
N ALA A 300 10.60 -12.77 12.37
CA ALA A 300 10.26 -13.65 11.24
C ALA A 300 8.76 -13.58 10.94
N GLY A 301 8.38 -13.89 9.69
CA GLY A 301 6.99 -13.94 9.25
C GLY A 301 6.63 -12.88 8.22
N GLY A 302 5.36 -12.85 7.86
CA GLY A 302 4.76 -11.93 6.87
C GLY A 302 3.48 -11.29 7.43
N CYS A 303 2.96 -10.27 6.73
CA CYS A 303 1.71 -9.60 7.09
C CYS A 303 0.48 -10.36 6.54
N GLY A 304 0.44 -11.66 6.71
CA GLY A 304 -0.71 -12.49 6.36
C GLY A 304 -1.44 -12.97 7.61
N LYS A 305 -2.73 -13.32 7.48
CA LYS A 305 -3.41 -14.08 8.54
C LYS A 305 -2.69 -15.44 8.65
N ASN A 306 -2.22 -15.77 9.86
CA ASN A 306 -1.91 -17.15 10.21
C ASN A 306 -3.21 -17.95 10.26
#